data_7886bf9f40dd3e5ce5b91996d08c963a
#
_entry.id   7886bf9f40dd3e5ce5b91996d08c963a
#
_cell.length_a   1.000
_cell.length_b   1.000
_cell.length_c   1.000
_cell.angle_alpha   90.00
_cell.angle_beta   90.00
_cell.angle_gamma   90.00
#
_symmetry.space_group_name_H-M   'P 1'
#
loop_
_entity.id
_entity.type
_entity.pdbx_description
1 polymer ?
#
loop_
_entity_poly.entity_id
_entity_poly.type
_entity_poly.pdbx_seq_one_letter_code
_entity_poly.pdbx_strand_id
1 'polypeptide(L)'
;MLSVMKRMMLSILLNAFVIGIMAQSNTTYESFGLIKSMPVFYEQLKDSLRMEQEKSMKSGISRERIFATMQMAPPAPADYSYEVIASEQRDGYVAQKIAFNINRWERVLAYLLTPDSPAKKYFPAILLLHDHGAHFTIGKEKMVKPFGVDSLTFADADDWVAKCYDGVYVGDELAKKGYVVLSTDALFWGDRAPSPMPYEPSERNKQLYDRQQALASNMLQMGTSWGAWITWDDIRSAAFLAHLPMVNPDKVGCLGFSMGSYRSWMLAALSDDIKASASICWMNDTEHLMTIENNQNKGGSAYSMLIPGIRNIADYPQVASLAAPKPALFFNGTRDKLFPVDGVKASYEVMQKAWAKHGAADKLITKLWDEKHFFNKAQQKEVVEFFDRYLR
;
A
#
# COMPACT_ATOMS: atom_id res chain seq x y z
N MET A 1 37.62 -10.12 67.91
CA MET A 1 37.26 -9.00 67.04
C MET A 1 37.51 -9.29 65.54
N LEU A 2 38.65 -9.83 65.14
CA LEU A 2 38.97 -10.11 63.73
C LEU A 2 38.02 -11.12 63.03
N SER A 3 37.51 -12.10 63.79
CA SER A 3 36.59 -13.14 63.21
C SER A 3 35.18 -12.59 62.92
N VAL A 4 34.71 -11.65 63.71
CA VAL A 4 33.39 -11.03 63.52
C VAL A 4 33.41 -10.04 62.32
N MET A 5 34.50 -9.27 62.21
CA MET A 5 34.69 -8.38 61.04
C MET A 5 34.80 -9.12 59.73
N LYS A 6 35.51 -10.27 59.68
CA LYS A 6 35.58 -11.09 58.47
C LYS A 6 34.23 -11.67 58.09
N ARG A 7 33.40 -12.09 59.04
CA ARG A 7 32.03 -12.58 58.76
C ARG A 7 31.11 -11.45 58.26
N MET A 8 31.21 -10.26 58.84
CA MET A 8 30.43 -9.11 58.36
C MET A 8 30.86 -8.67 56.99
N MET A 9 32.17 -8.61 56.66
CA MET A 9 32.62 -8.31 55.29
C MET A 9 32.18 -9.36 54.26
N LEU A 10 32.22 -10.64 54.61
CA LEU A 10 31.76 -11.70 53.71
C LEU A 10 30.26 -11.63 53.48
N SER A 11 29.47 -11.28 54.50
CA SER A 11 28.02 -11.09 54.37
C SER A 11 27.65 -9.85 53.53
N ILE A 12 28.41 -8.75 53.66
CA ILE A 12 28.22 -7.55 52.82
C ILE A 12 28.60 -7.82 51.36
N LEU A 13 29.70 -8.53 51.10
CA LEU A 13 30.10 -8.93 49.74
C LEU A 13 29.12 -9.92 49.13
N LEU A 14 28.56 -10.86 49.89
CA LEU A 14 27.55 -11.80 49.39
C LEU A 14 26.24 -11.08 49.05
N ASN A 15 25.81 -10.16 49.90
CA ASN A 15 24.61 -9.35 49.64
C ASN A 15 24.80 -8.40 48.46
N ALA A 16 25.97 -7.77 48.30
CA ALA A 16 26.26 -6.92 47.15
C ALA A 16 26.32 -7.75 45.85
N PHE A 17 26.82 -8.99 45.90
CA PHE A 17 26.85 -9.91 44.76
C PHE A 17 25.45 -10.42 44.40
N VAL A 18 24.61 -10.74 45.39
CA VAL A 18 23.21 -11.15 45.19
C VAL A 18 22.38 -9.99 44.64
N ILE A 19 22.59 -8.76 45.14
CA ILE A 19 21.89 -7.55 44.63
C ILE A 19 22.34 -7.26 43.21
N GLY A 20 23.64 -7.43 42.87
CA GLY A 20 24.16 -7.28 41.53
C GLY A 20 23.58 -8.32 40.56
N ILE A 21 23.43 -9.58 40.97
CA ILE A 21 22.81 -10.66 40.18
C ILE A 21 21.30 -10.40 40.00
N MET A 22 20.62 -9.95 41.08
CA MET A 22 19.20 -9.62 41.01
C MET A 22 18.93 -8.38 40.11
N ALA A 23 19.77 -7.35 40.17
CA ALA A 23 19.68 -6.19 39.30
C ALA A 23 19.94 -6.58 37.85
N GLN A 24 20.93 -7.43 37.60
CA GLN A 24 21.23 -7.93 36.25
C GLN A 24 20.14 -8.86 35.72
N SER A 25 19.55 -9.69 36.59
CA SER A 25 18.41 -10.55 36.18
C SER A 25 17.15 -9.73 35.95
N ASN A 26 16.87 -8.69 36.72
CA ASN A 26 15.73 -7.81 36.50
C ASN A 26 15.87 -7.02 35.17
N THR A 27 17.05 -6.49 34.90
CA THR A 27 17.31 -5.79 33.64
C THR A 27 17.15 -6.73 32.44
N THR A 28 17.63 -7.99 32.58
CA THR A 28 17.48 -9.01 31.54
C THR A 28 16.01 -9.44 31.39
N TYR A 29 15.29 -9.54 32.48
CA TYR A 29 13.89 -9.93 32.49
C TYR A 29 12.99 -8.84 31.90
N GLU A 30 13.26 -7.59 32.21
CA GLU A 30 12.62 -6.44 31.58
C GLU A 30 12.97 -6.33 30.09
N SER A 31 14.18 -6.75 29.69
CA SER A 31 14.61 -6.76 28.28
C SER A 31 13.92 -7.83 27.45
N PHE A 32 13.60 -8.99 28.03
CA PHE A 32 12.97 -10.08 27.29
C PHE A 32 11.44 -10.09 27.37
N GLY A 33 10.88 -9.00 27.77
CA GLY A 33 9.58 -8.61 27.42
C GLY A 33 8.44 -9.44 27.81
N LEU A 34 8.48 -9.92 28.84
CA LEU A 34 7.24 -9.94 29.58
C LEU A 34 6.64 -8.54 29.60
N ILE A 35 7.05 -7.82 28.62
CA ILE A 35 7.08 -6.44 28.44
C ILE A 35 5.94 -6.06 27.58
N LYS A 36 5.27 -5.08 28.07
CA LYS A 36 4.28 -4.28 27.39
C LYS A 36 4.83 -3.55 26.14
N SER A 37 6.15 -3.64 25.87
CA SER A 37 6.85 -2.94 24.79
C SER A 37 7.83 -3.85 24.05
N MET A 38 8.36 -3.43 22.91
CA MET A 38 9.36 -4.19 22.15
C MET A 38 10.62 -4.43 23.01
N PRO A 39 11.36 -5.55 22.82
CA PRO A 39 12.61 -5.81 23.52
C PRO A 39 13.59 -4.63 23.42
N VAL A 40 14.37 -4.37 24.48
CA VAL A 40 15.34 -3.25 24.51
C VAL A 40 16.28 -3.23 23.31
N PHE A 41 16.72 -4.41 22.81
CA PHE A 41 17.57 -4.48 21.63
C PHE A 41 16.89 -3.98 20.34
N TYR A 42 15.58 -3.82 20.32
CA TYR A 42 14.83 -3.38 19.16
C TYR A 42 15.22 -1.97 18.71
N GLU A 43 15.45 -1.07 19.66
CA GLU A 43 15.92 0.28 19.33
C GLU A 43 17.35 0.27 18.79
N GLN A 44 18.26 -0.56 19.37
CA GLN A 44 19.61 -0.73 18.83
C GLN A 44 19.58 -1.35 17.43
N LEU A 45 18.66 -2.29 17.16
CA LEU A 45 18.47 -2.87 15.84
C LEU A 45 17.96 -1.82 14.85
N LYS A 46 16.99 -0.99 15.24
CA LYS A 46 16.51 0.14 14.42
C LYS A 46 17.64 1.09 14.07
N ASP A 47 18.44 1.48 15.04
CA ASP A 47 19.59 2.37 14.82
C ASP A 47 20.63 1.76 13.90
N SER A 48 20.96 0.48 14.09
CA SER A 48 21.88 -0.25 13.21
C SER A 48 21.37 -0.32 11.77
N LEU A 49 20.08 -0.61 11.60
CA LEU A 49 19.46 -0.64 10.27
C LEU A 49 19.42 0.75 9.62
N ARG A 50 19.20 1.81 10.40
CA ARG A 50 19.26 3.18 9.90
C ARG A 50 20.67 3.52 9.38
N MET A 51 21.72 3.15 10.10
CA MET A 51 23.10 3.38 9.67
C MET A 51 23.41 2.61 8.36
N GLU A 52 22.99 1.36 8.24
CA GLU A 52 23.15 0.58 7.02
C GLU A 52 22.36 1.18 5.85
N GLN A 53 21.13 1.65 6.11
CA GLN A 53 20.30 2.35 5.12
C GLN A 53 20.98 3.65 4.63
N GLU A 54 21.56 4.45 5.53
CA GLU A 54 22.30 5.66 5.15
C GLU A 54 23.50 5.34 4.26
N LYS A 55 24.26 4.29 4.57
CA LYS A 55 25.36 3.81 3.71
C LYS A 55 24.82 3.35 2.35
N SER A 56 23.74 2.60 2.34
CA SER A 56 23.08 2.11 1.15
C SER A 56 22.59 3.24 0.25
N MET A 57 22.00 4.29 0.82
CA MET A 57 21.54 5.47 0.08
C MET A 57 22.70 6.25 -0.56
N LYS A 58 23.88 6.30 0.08
CA LYS A 58 25.09 6.89 -0.51
C LYS A 58 25.56 6.15 -1.78
N SER A 59 25.29 4.86 -1.87
CA SER A 59 25.57 4.03 -3.07
C SER A 59 24.53 4.21 -4.19
N GLY A 60 23.49 4.99 -3.94
CA GLY A 60 22.37 5.23 -4.85
C GLY A 60 21.23 4.25 -4.66
N ILE A 61 20.01 4.76 -4.76
CA ILE A 61 18.78 3.98 -4.77
C ILE A 61 18.38 3.78 -6.22
N SER A 62 18.03 2.55 -6.61
CA SER A 62 17.55 2.26 -7.95
C SER A 62 16.37 1.27 -7.92
N ARG A 63 15.61 1.23 -9.00
CA ARG A 63 14.50 0.28 -9.17
C ARG A 63 14.97 -1.16 -9.09
N GLU A 64 16.12 -1.48 -9.70
CA GLU A 64 16.70 -2.82 -9.72
C GLU A 64 16.98 -3.32 -8.29
N ARG A 65 17.47 -2.44 -7.43
CA ARG A 65 17.71 -2.77 -6.02
C ARG A 65 16.41 -3.04 -5.28
N ILE A 66 15.34 -2.26 -5.55
CA ILE A 66 14.02 -2.52 -4.98
C ILE A 66 13.46 -3.84 -5.52
N PHE A 67 13.53 -4.08 -6.83
CA PHE A 67 13.10 -5.36 -7.42
C PHE A 67 13.84 -6.56 -6.81
N ALA A 68 15.10 -6.43 -6.48
CA ALA A 68 15.87 -7.49 -5.82
C ALA A 68 15.27 -7.87 -4.44
N THR A 69 14.63 -6.96 -3.72
CA THR A 69 13.94 -7.28 -2.45
C THR A 69 12.62 -8.01 -2.65
N MET A 70 12.00 -7.84 -3.81
CA MET A 70 10.73 -8.48 -4.15
C MET A 70 10.90 -9.94 -4.57
N GLN A 71 12.15 -10.39 -4.73
CA GLN A 71 12.50 -11.75 -5.11
C GLN A 71 11.95 -12.11 -6.50
N MET A 72 11.33 -13.28 -6.62
CA MET A 72 10.87 -13.80 -7.89
C MET A 72 9.65 -13.05 -8.44
N ALA A 73 9.79 -12.47 -9.63
CA ALA A 73 8.64 -11.95 -10.37
C ALA A 73 7.78 -13.11 -10.90
N PRO A 74 6.43 -13.00 -10.84
CA PRO A 74 5.58 -13.94 -11.57
C PRO A 74 5.93 -13.92 -13.07
N PRO A 75 5.95 -15.07 -13.77
CA PRO A 75 6.21 -15.09 -15.20
C PRO A 75 5.20 -14.22 -15.94
N ALA A 76 5.68 -13.37 -16.86
CA ALA A 76 4.81 -12.55 -17.68
C ALA A 76 3.85 -13.43 -18.48
N PRO A 77 2.59 -13.00 -18.70
CA PRO A 77 1.70 -13.71 -19.60
C PRO A 77 2.27 -13.66 -21.04
N ALA A 78 1.98 -14.68 -21.86
CA ALA A 78 2.35 -14.68 -23.27
C ALA A 78 1.59 -13.58 -24.03
N ASP A 79 0.33 -13.42 -23.69
CA ASP A 79 -0.57 -12.34 -24.09
C ASP A 79 -1.55 -12.07 -22.92
N TYR A 80 -2.27 -10.96 -22.97
CA TYR A 80 -3.26 -10.64 -21.94
C TYR A 80 -4.56 -11.42 -22.11
N SER A 81 -4.88 -11.92 -23.30
CA SER A 81 -6.09 -12.72 -23.63
C SER A 81 -7.34 -12.20 -22.94
N TYR A 82 -7.56 -10.88 -22.96
CA TYR A 82 -8.71 -10.36 -22.25
C TYR A 82 -10.01 -10.63 -23.00
N GLU A 83 -11.07 -10.90 -22.26
CA GLU A 83 -12.42 -11.11 -22.76
C GLU A 83 -13.43 -10.33 -21.92
N VAL A 84 -14.52 -9.92 -22.55
CA VAL A 84 -15.64 -9.25 -21.90
C VAL A 84 -16.61 -10.30 -21.37
N ILE A 85 -16.79 -10.35 -20.06
CA ILE A 85 -17.70 -11.26 -19.37
C ILE A 85 -19.12 -10.69 -19.31
N ALA A 86 -19.22 -9.39 -19.03
CA ALA A 86 -20.49 -8.65 -18.97
C ALA A 86 -20.26 -7.19 -19.35
N SER A 87 -21.31 -6.53 -19.82
CA SER A 87 -21.24 -5.12 -20.22
C SER A 87 -22.54 -4.42 -19.85
N GLU A 88 -22.42 -3.17 -19.38
CA GLU A 88 -23.52 -2.30 -19.00
C GLU A 88 -23.28 -0.90 -19.55
N GLN A 89 -24.25 -0.34 -20.28
CA GLN A 89 -24.20 1.05 -20.70
C GLN A 89 -24.58 1.94 -19.52
N ARG A 90 -23.75 2.92 -19.25
CA ARG A 90 -23.95 3.93 -18.21
C ARG A 90 -23.95 5.34 -18.79
N ASP A 91 -24.26 6.34 -17.97
CA ASP A 91 -24.29 7.73 -18.40
C ASP A 91 -22.89 8.22 -18.80
N GLY A 92 -22.65 8.32 -20.10
CA GLY A 92 -21.42 8.79 -20.72
C GLY A 92 -20.26 7.78 -20.83
N TYR A 93 -20.47 6.50 -20.48
CA TYR A 93 -19.44 5.45 -20.60
C TYR A 93 -20.04 4.04 -20.62
N VAL A 94 -19.24 3.09 -21.07
CA VAL A 94 -19.55 1.66 -21.00
C VAL A 94 -18.74 1.04 -19.85
N ALA A 95 -19.43 0.35 -18.94
CA ALA A 95 -18.82 -0.45 -17.89
C ALA A 95 -18.75 -1.92 -18.33
N GLN A 96 -17.57 -2.52 -18.25
CA GLN A 96 -17.35 -3.93 -18.61
C GLN A 96 -16.74 -4.68 -17.43
N LYS A 97 -17.24 -5.87 -17.14
CA LYS A 97 -16.54 -6.87 -16.33
C LYS A 97 -15.73 -7.70 -17.33
N ILE A 98 -14.42 -7.70 -17.15
CA ILE A 98 -13.48 -8.38 -18.04
C ILE A 98 -12.67 -9.42 -17.27
N ALA A 99 -12.14 -10.41 -17.98
CA ALA A 99 -11.12 -11.32 -17.46
C ALA A 99 -9.86 -11.19 -18.34
N PHE A 100 -8.67 -11.12 -17.70
CA PHE A 100 -7.41 -11.07 -18.43
C PHE A 100 -6.30 -11.83 -17.70
N ASN A 101 -5.26 -12.25 -18.44
CA ASN A 101 -4.11 -12.92 -17.85
C ASN A 101 -3.19 -11.89 -17.16
N ILE A 102 -3.14 -11.88 -15.85
CA ILE A 102 -2.23 -10.99 -15.09
C ILE A 102 -0.79 -11.54 -15.07
N ASN A 103 -0.67 -12.85 -15.09
CA ASN A 103 0.58 -13.57 -15.24
C ASN A 103 0.31 -14.92 -15.92
N ARG A 104 1.35 -15.75 -16.15
CA ARG A 104 1.22 -17.05 -16.82
C ARG A 104 0.39 -18.06 -16.00
N TRP A 105 0.23 -17.85 -14.72
CA TRP A 105 -0.42 -18.78 -13.79
C TRP A 105 -1.84 -18.37 -13.42
N GLU A 106 -2.19 -17.09 -13.62
CA GLU A 106 -3.43 -16.54 -13.09
C GLU A 106 -4.13 -15.62 -14.09
N ARG A 107 -5.43 -15.82 -14.16
CA ARG A 107 -6.37 -14.97 -14.87
C ARG A 107 -7.26 -14.25 -13.85
N VAL A 108 -7.44 -12.96 -13.98
CA VAL A 108 -8.15 -12.14 -12.99
C VAL A 108 -9.35 -11.44 -13.61
N LEU A 109 -10.35 -11.19 -12.77
CA LEU A 109 -11.49 -10.34 -13.10
C LEU A 109 -11.17 -8.87 -12.79
N ALA A 110 -11.68 -7.97 -13.64
CA ALA A 110 -11.53 -6.54 -13.49
C ALA A 110 -12.77 -5.79 -13.96
N TYR A 111 -12.95 -4.56 -13.49
CA TYR A 111 -13.83 -3.59 -14.14
C TYR A 111 -13.00 -2.71 -15.09
N LEU A 112 -13.47 -2.61 -16.32
CA LEU A 112 -12.96 -1.70 -17.36
C LEU A 112 -14.07 -0.73 -17.72
N LEU A 113 -13.86 0.56 -17.46
CA LEU A 113 -14.80 1.61 -17.83
C LEU A 113 -14.23 2.38 -19.01
N THR A 114 -14.98 2.48 -20.11
CA THR A 114 -14.54 3.16 -21.32
C THR A 114 -15.50 4.29 -21.65
N PRO A 115 -15.03 5.55 -21.76
CA PRO A 115 -15.88 6.69 -22.12
C PRO A 115 -16.57 6.48 -23.46
N ASP A 116 -17.84 6.82 -23.52
CA ASP A 116 -18.63 6.80 -24.75
C ASP A 116 -18.42 8.12 -25.51
N SER A 117 -17.40 8.16 -26.35
CA SER A 117 -17.06 9.34 -27.13
C SER A 117 -16.56 8.94 -28.53
N PRO A 118 -17.45 8.80 -29.49
CA PRO A 118 -17.12 8.30 -30.85
C PRO A 118 -16.15 9.21 -31.61
N ALA A 119 -16.05 10.47 -31.23
CA ALA A 119 -15.13 11.45 -31.83
C ALA A 119 -13.67 11.28 -31.35
N LYS A 120 -13.41 10.53 -30.31
CA LYS A 120 -12.08 10.40 -29.69
C LYS A 120 -11.53 9.00 -29.87
N LYS A 121 -10.37 8.89 -30.52
CA LYS A 121 -9.73 7.61 -30.80
C LYS A 121 -8.94 7.07 -29.58
N TYR A 122 -8.30 7.95 -28.81
CA TYR A 122 -7.46 7.59 -27.68
C TYR A 122 -7.84 8.39 -26.43
N PHE A 123 -7.85 7.75 -25.30
CA PHE A 123 -8.20 8.32 -24.01
C PHE A 123 -7.01 8.27 -23.04
N PRO A 124 -6.90 9.23 -22.13
CA PRO A 124 -6.09 9.02 -20.93
C PRO A 124 -6.71 7.93 -20.08
N ALA A 125 -5.90 7.25 -19.26
CA ALA A 125 -6.37 6.13 -18.47
C ALA A 125 -5.89 6.20 -17.02
N ILE A 126 -6.68 5.63 -16.10
CA ILE A 126 -6.36 5.54 -14.67
C ILE A 126 -6.53 4.09 -14.19
N LEU A 127 -5.45 3.56 -13.59
CA LEU A 127 -5.51 2.33 -12.81
C LEU A 127 -5.92 2.67 -11.37
N LEU A 128 -7.02 2.08 -10.92
CA LEU A 128 -7.51 2.23 -9.56
C LEU A 128 -7.04 1.11 -8.66
N LEU A 129 -6.53 1.48 -7.49
CA LEU A 129 -5.93 0.60 -6.51
C LEU A 129 -6.70 0.75 -5.18
N HIS A 130 -7.51 -0.27 -4.85
CA HIS A 130 -8.41 -0.22 -3.71
C HIS A 130 -7.67 -0.32 -2.36
N ASP A 131 -8.34 0.13 -1.30
CA ASP A 131 -7.86 0.09 0.08
C ASP A 131 -7.90 -1.32 0.71
N HIS A 132 -7.19 -1.48 1.84
CA HIS A 132 -7.22 -2.69 2.66
C HIS A 132 -8.54 -2.80 3.43
N GLY A 133 -8.78 -1.83 4.30
CA GLY A 133 -9.96 -1.68 5.15
C GLY A 133 -10.22 -2.83 6.13
N ALA A 134 -9.36 -3.86 6.22
CA ALA A 134 -9.66 -5.13 6.84
C ALA A 134 -10.99 -5.74 6.29
N HIS A 135 -11.30 -5.45 5.04
CA HIS A 135 -12.54 -5.77 4.36
C HIS A 135 -12.25 -6.49 3.05
N PHE A 136 -12.26 -7.81 3.09
CA PHE A 136 -11.77 -8.68 2.02
C PHE A 136 -12.85 -9.15 1.06
N THR A 137 -14.12 -8.99 1.41
CA THR A 137 -15.26 -9.45 0.63
C THR A 137 -15.38 -8.77 -0.73
N ILE A 138 -14.91 -7.53 -0.80
CA ILE A 138 -14.88 -6.69 -1.98
C ILE A 138 -13.48 -6.07 -2.16
N GLY A 139 -13.08 -5.83 -3.39
CA GLY A 139 -11.83 -5.16 -3.73
C GLY A 139 -12.08 -4.04 -4.75
N LYS A 140 -12.17 -4.35 -6.03
CA LYS A 140 -12.48 -3.41 -7.10
C LYS A 140 -13.84 -2.71 -6.95
N GLU A 141 -14.78 -3.36 -6.27
CA GLU A 141 -16.11 -2.82 -5.95
C GLU A 141 -16.05 -1.64 -4.96
N LYS A 142 -14.95 -1.43 -4.26
CA LYS A 142 -14.74 -0.26 -3.41
C LYS A 142 -14.55 1.04 -4.21
N MET A 143 -14.18 0.93 -5.48
CA MET A 143 -13.83 2.09 -6.29
C MET A 143 -14.67 2.22 -7.58
N VAL A 144 -15.31 1.15 -8.01
CA VAL A 144 -16.18 1.10 -9.19
C VAL A 144 -17.52 0.52 -8.78
N LYS A 145 -18.61 1.17 -9.18
CA LYS A 145 -19.96 0.70 -8.89
C LYS A 145 -20.16 -0.71 -9.48
N PRO A 146 -20.43 -1.72 -8.64
CA PRO A 146 -20.54 -3.08 -9.12
C PRO A 146 -21.77 -3.31 -9.97
N PHE A 147 -21.70 -4.30 -10.86
CA PHE A 147 -22.81 -4.82 -11.63
C PHE A 147 -22.57 -6.30 -11.91
N GLY A 148 -23.64 -7.03 -12.18
CA GLY A 148 -23.56 -8.47 -12.38
C GLY A 148 -23.01 -9.22 -11.15
N VAL A 149 -23.31 -8.70 -9.95
CA VAL A 149 -22.99 -9.28 -8.65
C VAL A 149 -24.29 -9.55 -7.89
N ASP A 150 -24.22 -10.38 -6.85
CA ASP A 150 -25.36 -10.59 -5.96
C ASP A 150 -25.67 -9.35 -5.10
N SER A 151 -26.88 -9.33 -4.51
CA SER A 151 -27.37 -8.18 -3.74
C SER A 151 -26.56 -7.90 -2.48
N LEU A 152 -25.95 -8.91 -1.86
CA LEU A 152 -25.13 -8.73 -0.66
C LEU A 152 -23.81 -8.07 -1.00
N THR A 153 -23.15 -8.50 -2.07
CA THR A 153 -21.93 -7.87 -2.59
C THR A 153 -22.19 -6.40 -2.98
N PHE A 154 -23.35 -6.13 -3.61
CA PHE A 154 -23.72 -4.77 -3.98
C PHE A 154 -23.92 -3.88 -2.73
N ALA A 155 -24.67 -4.35 -1.74
CA ALA A 155 -24.91 -3.62 -0.50
C ALA A 155 -23.62 -3.39 0.29
N ASP A 156 -22.75 -4.40 0.34
CA ASP A 156 -21.44 -4.32 0.99
C ASP A 156 -20.54 -3.24 0.35
N ALA A 157 -20.58 -3.12 -0.97
CA ALA A 157 -19.85 -2.08 -1.71
C ALA A 157 -20.43 -0.67 -1.45
N ASP A 158 -21.75 -0.50 -1.49
CA ASP A 158 -22.40 0.78 -1.21
C ASP A 158 -22.11 1.27 0.22
N ASP A 159 -22.21 0.39 1.21
CA ASP A 159 -21.88 0.69 2.60
C ASP A 159 -20.41 1.13 2.75
N TRP A 160 -19.49 0.43 2.06
CA TRP A 160 -18.09 0.76 2.11
C TRP A 160 -17.78 2.11 1.46
N VAL A 161 -18.35 2.36 0.32
CA VAL A 161 -18.19 3.63 -0.42
C VAL A 161 -18.76 4.80 0.38
N ALA A 162 -19.89 4.63 1.02
CA ALA A 162 -20.46 5.64 1.94
C ALA A 162 -19.51 5.90 3.13
N LYS A 163 -18.91 4.86 3.68
CA LYS A 163 -18.04 4.91 4.86
C LYS A 163 -16.67 5.52 4.58
N CYS A 164 -16.08 5.30 3.40
CA CYS A 164 -14.66 5.60 3.14
C CYS A 164 -14.45 6.59 1.98
N TYR A 165 -15.42 6.74 1.07
CA TYR A 165 -15.29 7.51 -0.17
C TYR A 165 -16.38 8.58 -0.34
N ASP A 166 -17.04 8.95 0.76
CA ASP A 166 -18.10 9.99 0.77
C ASP A 166 -19.29 9.67 -0.16
N GLY A 167 -19.60 8.39 -0.32
CA GLY A 167 -20.68 7.91 -1.17
C GLY A 167 -20.42 8.01 -2.68
N VAL A 168 -19.16 8.12 -3.10
CA VAL A 168 -18.78 8.29 -4.50
C VAL A 168 -17.96 7.10 -4.99
N TYR A 169 -18.41 6.45 -6.04
CA TYR A 169 -17.61 5.52 -6.81
C TYR A 169 -16.65 6.30 -7.71
N VAL A 170 -15.41 6.43 -7.27
CA VAL A 170 -14.39 7.29 -7.90
C VAL A 170 -14.11 6.90 -9.35
N GLY A 171 -14.16 5.61 -9.65
CA GLY A 171 -13.94 5.10 -11.02
C GLY A 171 -15.02 5.56 -11.99
N ASP A 172 -16.27 5.55 -11.55
CA ASP A 172 -17.40 5.99 -12.36
C ASP A 172 -17.32 7.50 -12.66
N GLU A 173 -16.92 8.31 -11.68
CA GLU A 173 -16.71 9.74 -11.90
C GLU A 173 -15.55 10.04 -12.85
N LEU A 174 -14.45 9.29 -12.77
CA LEU A 174 -13.33 9.42 -13.70
C LEU A 174 -13.74 9.02 -15.13
N ALA A 175 -14.54 7.94 -15.29
CA ALA A 175 -15.05 7.52 -16.60
C ALA A 175 -15.95 8.59 -17.23
N LYS A 176 -16.88 9.17 -16.47
CA LYS A 176 -17.69 10.33 -16.91
C LYS A 176 -16.84 11.54 -17.32
N LYS A 177 -15.68 11.71 -16.69
CA LYS A 177 -14.71 12.75 -17.05
C LYS A 177 -13.87 12.40 -18.28
N GLY A 178 -14.06 11.24 -18.91
CA GLY A 178 -13.39 10.85 -20.15
C GLY A 178 -12.06 10.13 -19.95
N TYR A 179 -11.87 9.46 -18.82
CA TYR A 179 -10.77 8.52 -18.61
C TYR A 179 -11.22 7.09 -18.86
N VAL A 180 -10.38 6.29 -19.49
CA VAL A 180 -10.49 4.83 -19.38
C VAL A 180 -10.06 4.45 -17.96
N VAL A 181 -10.84 3.61 -17.29
CA VAL A 181 -10.58 3.21 -15.90
C VAL A 181 -10.47 1.70 -15.83
N LEU A 182 -9.40 1.21 -15.20
CA LEU A 182 -9.24 -0.20 -14.85
C LEU A 182 -9.19 -0.34 -13.33
N SER A 183 -9.92 -1.30 -12.80
CA SER A 183 -9.87 -1.67 -11.38
C SER A 183 -9.81 -3.18 -11.23
N THR A 184 -8.78 -3.69 -10.54
CA THR A 184 -8.57 -5.11 -10.24
C THR A 184 -8.59 -5.34 -8.74
N ASP A 185 -8.93 -6.57 -8.32
CA ASP A 185 -8.72 -6.98 -6.94
C ASP A 185 -7.24 -7.22 -6.66
N ALA A 186 -6.75 -6.76 -5.54
CA ALA A 186 -5.49 -7.25 -5.00
C ALA A 186 -5.63 -8.74 -4.62
N LEU A 187 -4.53 -9.47 -4.67
CA LEU A 187 -4.52 -10.88 -4.23
C LEU A 187 -5.17 -10.99 -2.85
N PHE A 188 -6.12 -11.89 -2.71
CA PHE A 188 -6.88 -12.20 -1.49
C PHE A 188 -8.12 -11.31 -1.23
N TRP A 189 -8.43 -10.36 -2.11
CA TRP A 189 -9.69 -9.58 -2.05
C TRP A 189 -10.66 -9.98 -3.15
N GLY A 190 -11.95 -9.76 -2.88
CA GLY A 190 -13.02 -9.90 -3.87
C GLY A 190 -13.03 -11.25 -4.57
N ASP A 191 -12.97 -11.21 -5.89
CA ASP A 191 -12.93 -12.42 -6.75
C ASP A 191 -11.62 -13.22 -6.62
N ARG A 192 -10.57 -12.65 -6.05
CA ARG A 192 -9.28 -13.33 -5.78
C ARG A 192 -9.18 -13.91 -4.38
N ALA A 193 -10.26 -13.89 -3.61
CA ALA A 193 -10.32 -14.56 -2.31
C ALA A 193 -10.40 -16.08 -2.49
N PRO A 194 -9.85 -16.87 -1.52
CA PRO A 194 -9.98 -18.32 -1.55
C PRO A 194 -11.43 -18.79 -1.61
N SER A 195 -11.70 -19.86 -2.34
CA SER A 195 -13.02 -20.48 -2.49
C SER A 195 -12.94 -21.95 -2.06
N PRO A 196 -14.02 -22.55 -1.49
CA PRO A 196 -15.29 -21.92 -1.16
C PRO A 196 -15.23 -21.07 0.10
N MET A 197 -16.10 -20.05 0.14
CA MET A 197 -16.25 -19.13 1.27
C MET A 197 -17.72 -19.01 1.65
N PRO A 198 -18.03 -18.66 2.91
CA PRO A 198 -19.41 -18.34 3.31
C PRO A 198 -20.05 -17.28 2.42
N TYR A 199 -21.36 -17.38 2.26
CA TYR A 199 -22.11 -16.41 1.46
C TYR A 199 -22.24 -15.06 2.18
N GLU A 200 -22.50 -15.09 3.50
CA GLU A 200 -22.67 -13.87 4.30
C GLU A 200 -21.38 -13.04 4.39
N PRO A 201 -21.38 -11.76 4.01
CA PRO A 201 -20.16 -10.92 3.96
C PRO A 201 -19.42 -10.84 5.29
N SER A 202 -20.10 -10.73 6.41
CA SER A 202 -19.49 -10.64 7.75
C SER A 202 -18.72 -11.91 8.12
N GLU A 203 -19.30 -13.08 7.89
CA GLU A 203 -18.66 -14.37 8.15
C GLU A 203 -17.53 -14.62 7.16
N ARG A 204 -17.74 -14.31 5.88
CA ARG A 204 -16.71 -14.38 4.84
C ARG A 204 -15.53 -13.49 5.18
N ASN A 205 -15.77 -12.25 5.54
CA ASN A 205 -14.71 -11.32 5.91
C ASN A 205 -13.91 -11.79 7.12
N LYS A 206 -14.58 -12.31 8.15
CA LYS A 206 -13.93 -12.87 9.33
C LYS A 206 -12.99 -14.04 8.98
N GLN A 207 -13.46 -14.99 8.18
CA GLN A 207 -12.62 -16.13 7.77
C GLN A 207 -11.44 -15.71 6.92
N LEU A 208 -11.59 -14.73 6.04
CA LEU A 208 -10.49 -14.16 5.26
C LEU A 208 -9.50 -13.44 6.15
N TYR A 209 -9.98 -12.64 7.09
CA TYR A 209 -9.13 -11.96 8.06
C TYR A 209 -8.26 -12.95 8.86
N ASP A 210 -8.85 -14.04 9.33
CA ASP A 210 -8.14 -15.06 10.09
C ASP A 210 -7.08 -15.83 9.24
N ARG A 211 -7.29 -15.93 7.91
CA ARG A 211 -6.39 -16.65 6.99
C ARG A 211 -5.23 -15.81 6.45
N GLN A 212 -5.29 -14.49 6.55
CA GLN A 212 -4.27 -13.60 5.94
C GLN A 212 -2.85 -13.84 6.49
N GLN A 213 -2.75 -14.19 7.78
CA GLN A 213 -1.46 -14.52 8.39
C GLN A 213 -0.82 -15.76 7.75
N ALA A 214 -1.62 -16.78 7.46
CA ALA A 214 -1.14 -17.99 6.80
C ALA A 214 -0.65 -17.66 5.36
N LEU A 215 -1.38 -16.84 4.61
CA LEU A 215 -0.93 -16.40 3.29
C LEU A 215 0.41 -15.67 3.38
N ALA A 216 0.52 -14.65 4.24
CA ALA A 216 1.74 -13.87 4.39
C ALA A 216 2.93 -14.75 4.82
N SER A 217 2.70 -15.64 5.80
CA SER A 217 3.70 -16.56 6.32
C SER A 217 4.19 -17.55 5.25
N ASN A 218 3.27 -18.13 4.47
CA ASN A 218 3.63 -19.04 3.39
C ASN A 218 4.41 -18.35 2.28
N MET A 219 4.04 -17.12 1.91
CA MET A 219 4.79 -16.37 0.90
C MET A 219 6.21 -16.04 1.36
N LEU A 220 6.40 -15.69 2.65
CA LEU A 220 7.73 -15.49 3.22
C LEU A 220 8.56 -16.79 3.21
N GLN A 221 7.96 -17.95 3.50
CA GLN A 221 8.63 -19.27 3.40
C GLN A 221 9.08 -19.58 1.96
N MET A 222 8.33 -19.12 0.96
CA MET A 222 8.68 -19.27 -0.45
C MET A 222 9.72 -18.23 -0.94
N GLY A 223 10.22 -17.36 -0.07
CA GLY A 223 11.23 -16.36 -0.40
C GLY A 223 10.68 -15.12 -1.12
N THR A 224 9.37 -14.88 -1.03
CA THR A 224 8.72 -13.65 -1.53
C THR A 224 7.86 -13.03 -0.42
N SER A 225 7.02 -12.05 -0.74
CA SER A 225 6.05 -11.52 0.22
C SER A 225 4.73 -11.18 -0.47
N TRP A 226 3.68 -11.11 0.32
CA TRP A 226 2.38 -10.72 -0.18
C TRP A 226 2.40 -9.31 -0.79
N GLY A 227 3.10 -8.35 -0.14
CA GLY A 227 3.29 -7.01 -0.68
C GLY A 227 4.06 -6.98 -2.02
N ALA A 228 5.08 -7.81 -2.16
CA ALA A 228 5.82 -7.96 -3.42
C ALA A 228 4.93 -8.51 -4.53
N TRP A 229 4.12 -9.53 -4.23
CA TRP A 229 3.21 -10.12 -5.22
C TRP A 229 2.16 -9.11 -5.70
N ILE A 230 1.52 -8.37 -4.77
CA ILE A 230 0.57 -7.31 -5.13
C ILE A 230 1.26 -6.24 -6.02
N THR A 231 2.49 -5.88 -5.70
CA THR A 231 3.24 -4.89 -6.50
C THR A 231 3.50 -5.39 -7.93
N TRP A 232 3.84 -6.67 -8.10
CA TRP A 232 3.97 -7.28 -9.45
C TRP A 232 2.65 -7.29 -10.20
N ASP A 233 1.55 -7.60 -9.55
CA ASP A 233 0.21 -7.58 -10.14
C ASP A 233 -0.17 -6.15 -10.58
N ASP A 234 0.15 -5.14 -9.78
CA ASP A 234 -0.10 -3.75 -10.13
C ASP A 234 0.73 -3.31 -11.36
N ILE A 235 1.99 -3.71 -11.44
CA ILE A 235 2.85 -3.47 -12.62
C ILE A 235 2.24 -4.14 -13.86
N ARG A 236 1.75 -5.38 -13.76
CA ARG A 236 1.10 -6.09 -14.87
C ARG A 236 -0.23 -5.45 -15.27
N SER A 237 -1.01 -5.01 -14.30
CA SER A 237 -2.27 -4.29 -14.56
C SER A 237 -2.04 -2.95 -15.26
N ALA A 238 -1.00 -2.21 -14.87
CA ALA A 238 -0.61 -0.97 -15.54
C ALA A 238 -0.16 -1.22 -16.99
N ALA A 239 0.66 -2.24 -17.23
CA ALA A 239 1.09 -2.64 -18.55
C ALA A 239 -0.10 -3.09 -19.42
N PHE A 240 -1.02 -3.89 -18.87
CA PHE A 240 -2.25 -4.27 -19.58
C PHE A 240 -3.06 -3.02 -19.97
N LEU A 241 -3.30 -2.11 -19.04
CA LEU A 241 -4.06 -0.88 -19.29
C LEU A 241 -3.40 -0.03 -20.40
N ALA A 242 -2.08 0.13 -20.34
CA ALA A 242 -1.33 0.91 -21.36
C ALA A 242 -1.38 0.28 -22.76
N HIS A 243 -1.59 -1.04 -22.88
CA HIS A 243 -1.68 -1.76 -24.14
C HIS A 243 -3.10 -1.82 -24.74
N LEU A 244 -4.12 -1.36 -24.03
CA LEU A 244 -5.48 -1.34 -24.57
C LEU A 244 -5.57 -0.40 -25.78
N PRO A 245 -6.22 -0.81 -26.87
CA PRO A 245 -6.20 -0.08 -28.15
C PRO A 245 -6.82 1.31 -28.08
N MET A 246 -7.69 1.57 -27.09
CA MET A 246 -8.31 2.88 -26.88
C MET A 246 -7.52 3.77 -25.90
N VAL A 247 -6.45 3.28 -25.31
CA VAL A 247 -5.64 4.03 -24.31
C VAL A 247 -4.46 4.72 -25.00
N ASN A 248 -4.20 5.96 -24.60
CA ASN A 248 -2.93 6.62 -24.92
C ASN A 248 -1.88 6.19 -23.87
N PRO A 249 -0.85 5.40 -24.26
CA PRO A 249 0.14 4.90 -23.31
C PRO A 249 0.99 5.99 -22.64
N ASP A 250 1.06 7.18 -23.22
CA ASP A 250 1.75 8.33 -22.61
C ASP A 250 0.89 9.11 -21.60
N LYS A 251 -0.36 8.67 -21.40
CA LYS A 251 -1.36 9.33 -20.57
C LYS A 251 -2.03 8.36 -19.60
N VAL A 252 -1.24 7.49 -18.96
CA VAL A 252 -1.71 6.52 -17.97
C VAL A 252 -1.31 6.98 -16.57
N GLY A 253 -2.27 7.06 -15.68
CA GLY A 253 -2.05 7.36 -14.26
C GLY A 253 -2.50 6.23 -13.36
N CYS A 254 -2.21 6.36 -12.06
CA CYS A 254 -2.77 5.50 -11.03
C CYS A 254 -3.28 6.31 -9.83
N LEU A 255 -4.32 5.80 -9.19
CA LEU A 255 -4.96 6.39 -8.01
C LEU A 255 -5.21 5.31 -6.99
N GLY A 256 -4.85 5.58 -5.74
CA GLY A 256 -5.18 4.69 -4.66
C GLY A 256 -5.43 5.38 -3.32
N PHE A 257 -6.28 4.77 -2.50
CA PHE A 257 -6.59 5.18 -1.14
C PHE A 257 -6.08 4.15 -0.14
N SER A 258 -5.51 4.57 0.99
CA SER A 258 -5.02 3.69 2.06
C SER A 258 -3.97 2.69 1.54
N MET A 259 -4.17 1.38 1.65
CA MET A 259 -3.30 0.38 1.00
C MET A 259 -3.15 0.67 -0.51
N GLY A 260 -4.21 1.12 -1.17
CA GLY A 260 -4.14 1.55 -2.56
C GLY A 260 -3.20 2.73 -2.78
N SER A 261 -3.08 3.64 -1.82
CA SER A 261 -2.07 4.70 -1.85
C SER A 261 -0.64 4.15 -1.78
N TYR A 262 -0.38 3.18 -0.89
CA TYR A 262 0.89 2.44 -0.85
C TYR A 262 1.20 1.82 -2.22
N ARG A 263 0.22 1.13 -2.81
CA ARG A 263 0.32 0.52 -4.14
C ARG A 263 0.58 1.58 -5.22
N SER A 264 -0.10 2.73 -5.15
CA SER A 264 0.00 3.80 -6.14
C SER A 264 1.41 4.42 -6.21
N TRP A 265 1.99 4.82 -5.09
CA TRP A 265 3.33 5.40 -5.11
C TRP A 265 4.41 4.35 -5.39
N MET A 266 4.24 3.11 -4.93
CA MET A 266 5.14 2.00 -5.26
C MET A 266 5.13 1.73 -6.77
N LEU A 267 3.95 1.64 -7.36
CA LEU A 267 3.77 1.45 -8.80
C LEU A 267 4.37 2.60 -9.62
N ALA A 268 4.13 3.85 -9.22
CA ALA A 268 4.69 5.03 -9.88
C ALA A 268 6.23 5.03 -9.85
N ALA A 269 6.82 4.57 -8.74
CA ALA A 269 8.26 4.42 -8.59
C ALA A 269 8.84 3.32 -9.50
N LEU A 270 8.12 2.21 -9.70
CA LEU A 270 8.65 0.99 -10.31
C LEU A 270 8.22 0.74 -11.77
N SER A 271 7.17 1.40 -12.26
CA SER A 271 6.66 1.20 -13.62
C SER A 271 6.81 2.45 -14.48
N ASP A 272 7.28 2.26 -15.72
CA ASP A 272 7.35 3.33 -16.71
C ASP A 272 6.01 3.58 -17.42
N ASP A 273 5.06 2.66 -17.31
CA ASP A 273 3.71 2.83 -17.86
C ASP A 273 2.97 3.96 -17.14
N ILE A 274 3.22 4.16 -15.84
CA ILE A 274 2.59 5.23 -15.06
C ILE A 274 3.29 6.56 -15.29
N LYS A 275 2.52 7.56 -15.73
CA LYS A 275 2.98 8.93 -16.03
C LYS A 275 2.60 9.93 -14.95
N ALA A 276 1.53 9.68 -14.17
CA ALA A 276 1.11 10.48 -13.03
C ALA A 276 0.50 9.60 -11.95
N SER A 277 0.65 9.96 -10.66
CA SER A 277 0.11 9.18 -9.55
C SER A 277 -0.57 10.03 -8.50
N ALA A 278 -1.66 9.53 -7.91
CA ALA A 278 -2.33 10.11 -6.76
C ALA A 278 -2.41 9.09 -5.63
N SER A 279 -1.89 9.46 -4.46
CA SER A 279 -1.69 8.61 -3.29
C SER A 279 -2.38 9.22 -2.09
N ILE A 280 -3.48 8.62 -1.64
CA ILE A 280 -4.38 9.20 -0.65
C ILE A 280 -4.31 8.40 0.66
N CYS A 281 -3.94 9.09 1.75
CA CYS A 281 -3.89 8.56 3.11
C CYS A 281 -2.95 7.38 3.32
N TRP A 282 -1.80 7.36 2.66
CA TRP A 282 -0.70 6.46 2.99
C TRP A 282 0.65 7.02 2.51
N MET A 283 1.30 7.82 3.33
CA MET A 283 2.72 8.14 3.24
C MET A 283 3.22 8.42 4.66
N ASN A 284 4.32 7.78 5.02
CA ASN A 284 5.02 8.00 6.28
C ASN A 284 6.41 7.38 6.18
N ASP A 285 7.31 7.76 7.07
CA ASP A 285 8.58 7.04 7.23
C ASP A 285 8.43 5.85 8.19
N THR A 286 9.33 4.92 8.11
CA THR A 286 9.30 3.72 8.96
C THR A 286 9.72 4.02 10.40
N GLU A 287 10.43 5.11 10.66
CA GLU A 287 10.78 5.52 12.02
C GLU A 287 9.54 5.79 12.87
N HIS A 288 8.58 6.55 12.30
CA HIS A 288 7.32 6.86 12.95
C HIS A 288 6.29 5.73 12.86
N LEU A 289 6.42 4.81 11.88
CA LEU A 289 5.51 3.67 11.75
C LEU A 289 5.89 2.50 12.65
N MET A 290 7.18 2.26 12.89
CA MET A 290 7.64 1.11 13.69
C MET A 290 7.58 1.40 15.19
N THR A 291 6.40 1.70 15.67
CA THR A 291 6.08 1.83 17.09
C THR A 291 5.05 0.78 17.48
N ILE A 292 4.98 0.48 18.77
CA ILE A 292 4.04 -0.53 19.26
C ILE A 292 2.57 -0.08 19.13
N GLU A 293 2.34 1.22 19.16
CA GLU A 293 1.03 1.84 19.10
C GLU A 293 0.49 1.94 17.67
N ASN A 294 1.38 1.93 16.69
CA ASN A 294 0.98 2.17 15.30
C ASN A 294 0.24 0.98 14.70
N ASN A 295 -0.94 1.23 14.18
CA ASN A 295 -1.82 0.22 13.62
C ASN A 295 -1.26 -0.46 12.35
N GLN A 296 -0.37 0.21 11.61
CA GLN A 296 0.22 -0.38 10.39
C GLN A 296 1.20 -1.52 10.69
N ASN A 297 1.73 -1.58 11.90
CA ASN A 297 2.67 -2.61 12.33
C ASN A 297 2.05 -3.68 13.23
N LYS A 298 0.76 -3.59 13.50
CA LYS A 298 0.05 -4.60 14.29
C LYS A 298 -1.10 -5.21 13.52
N GLY A 299 -1.26 -6.52 13.73
CA GLY A 299 -2.33 -7.28 13.12
C GLY A 299 -2.25 -7.34 11.59
N GLY A 300 -3.37 -7.57 10.98
CA GLY A 300 -3.46 -7.96 9.59
C GLY A 300 -3.14 -6.90 8.56
N SER A 301 -3.33 -5.61 8.88
CA SER A 301 -3.17 -4.57 7.85
C SER A 301 -1.74 -4.39 7.36
N ALA A 302 -0.74 -4.80 8.13
CA ALA A 302 0.67 -4.72 7.74
C ALA A 302 1.07 -5.81 6.73
N TYR A 303 0.54 -7.01 6.83
CA TYR A 303 1.01 -8.18 6.06
C TYR A 303 1.02 -7.96 4.54
N SER A 304 0.03 -7.30 3.99
CA SER A 304 -0.12 -7.06 2.55
C SER A 304 0.78 -5.94 2.00
N MET A 305 1.46 -5.20 2.87
CA MET A 305 2.31 -4.06 2.49
C MET A 305 3.78 -4.24 2.90
N LEU A 306 4.14 -5.39 3.46
CA LEU A 306 5.51 -5.67 3.87
C LEU A 306 6.29 -6.34 2.74
N ILE A 307 7.40 -5.72 2.37
CA ILE A 307 8.40 -6.29 1.47
C ILE A 307 9.72 -6.32 2.24
N PRO A 308 10.14 -7.48 2.77
CA PRO A 308 11.37 -7.61 3.53
C PRO A 308 12.58 -7.13 2.74
N GLY A 309 13.49 -6.42 3.41
CA GLY A 309 14.72 -5.93 2.81
C GLY A 309 14.64 -4.54 2.15
N ILE A 310 13.48 -3.99 1.85
CA ILE A 310 13.38 -2.62 1.32
C ILE A 310 14.05 -1.64 2.28
N ARG A 311 13.79 -1.76 3.59
CA ARG A 311 14.36 -0.86 4.57
C ARG A 311 15.90 -0.89 4.63
N ASN A 312 16.53 -1.99 4.24
CA ASN A 312 18.00 -2.07 4.15
C ASN A 312 18.56 -1.23 2.99
N ILE A 313 17.70 -0.78 2.07
CA ILE A 313 18.08 0.01 0.89
C ILE A 313 17.67 1.46 1.07
N ALA A 314 16.41 1.70 1.45
CA ALA A 314 15.78 3.01 1.53
C ALA A 314 14.54 2.97 2.43
N ASP A 315 14.08 4.12 2.86
CA ASP A 315 12.77 4.25 3.50
C ASP A 315 11.68 4.53 2.45
N TYR A 316 10.44 4.44 2.82
CA TYR A 316 9.29 4.62 1.93
C TYR A 316 9.30 5.95 1.15
N PRO A 317 9.58 7.13 1.77
CA PRO A 317 9.64 8.37 1.01
C PRO A 317 10.77 8.40 -0.02
N GLN A 318 11.91 7.74 0.22
CA GLN A 318 12.98 7.62 -0.76
C GLN A 318 12.60 6.66 -1.90
N VAL A 319 11.91 5.55 -1.60
CA VAL A 319 11.39 4.64 -2.63
C VAL A 319 10.37 5.38 -3.51
N ALA A 320 9.41 6.08 -2.90
CA ALA A 320 8.43 6.89 -3.63
C ALA A 320 9.11 7.95 -4.51
N SER A 321 10.24 8.49 -4.05
CA SER A 321 11.03 9.49 -4.79
C SER A 321 11.69 8.97 -6.06
N LEU A 322 11.76 7.65 -6.28
CA LEU A 322 12.15 7.07 -7.57
C LEU A 322 11.18 7.41 -8.71
N ALA A 323 9.96 7.86 -8.38
CA ALA A 323 9.01 8.33 -9.37
C ALA A 323 9.37 9.70 -9.97
N ALA A 324 10.22 10.51 -9.31
CA ALA A 324 10.63 11.82 -9.84
C ALA A 324 11.32 11.68 -11.20
N PRO A 325 11.03 12.55 -12.17
CA PRO A 325 10.24 13.79 -12.12
C PRO A 325 8.77 13.65 -12.53
N LYS A 326 8.16 12.47 -12.47
CA LYS A 326 6.74 12.27 -12.82
C LYS A 326 5.83 13.10 -11.90
N PRO A 327 4.72 13.66 -12.40
CA PRO A 327 3.71 14.28 -11.55
C PRO A 327 3.20 13.32 -10.47
N ALA A 328 3.18 13.78 -9.23
CA ALA A 328 2.73 12.99 -8.10
C ALA A 328 1.95 13.85 -7.09
N LEU A 329 0.85 13.30 -6.56
CA LEU A 329 0.00 13.94 -5.57
C LEU A 329 -0.09 13.04 -4.34
N PHE A 330 0.15 13.62 -3.17
CA PHE A 330 0.05 12.93 -1.89
C PHE A 330 -0.85 13.72 -0.93
N PHE A 331 -1.90 13.08 -0.45
CA PHE A 331 -2.78 13.61 0.59
C PHE A 331 -2.73 12.73 1.83
N ASN A 332 -2.61 13.34 3.01
CA ASN A 332 -2.80 12.67 4.29
C ASN A 332 -3.70 13.52 5.19
N GLY A 333 -4.34 12.88 6.17
CA GLY A 333 -5.19 13.55 7.14
C GLY A 333 -4.43 13.92 8.43
N THR A 334 -4.65 15.12 8.97
CA THR A 334 -4.07 15.52 10.27
C THR A 334 -4.73 14.80 11.45
N ARG A 335 -5.95 14.27 11.24
CA ARG A 335 -6.72 13.48 12.22
C ARG A 335 -6.68 11.98 11.92
N ASP A 336 -5.85 11.55 10.97
CA ASP A 336 -5.65 10.15 10.63
C ASP A 336 -4.78 9.46 11.71
N LYS A 337 -5.40 8.56 12.46
CA LYS A 337 -4.73 7.85 13.57
C LYS A 337 -3.81 6.72 13.09
N LEU A 338 -3.81 6.39 11.79
CA LEU A 338 -2.98 5.34 11.23
C LEU A 338 -1.58 5.84 10.87
N PHE A 339 -1.44 7.14 10.59
CA PHE A 339 -0.21 7.74 10.10
C PHE A 339 0.19 8.94 10.96
N PRO A 340 1.23 8.82 11.82
CA PRO A 340 1.72 9.94 12.62
C PRO A 340 2.09 11.13 11.75
N VAL A 341 1.52 12.31 12.07
CA VAL A 341 1.62 13.53 11.24
C VAL A 341 3.07 13.99 11.08
N ASP A 342 3.91 13.81 12.09
CA ASP A 342 5.32 14.21 12.02
C ASP A 342 6.10 13.34 11.03
N GLY A 343 5.83 12.04 10.98
CA GLY A 343 6.38 11.16 9.96
C GLY A 343 5.88 11.47 8.55
N VAL A 344 4.62 11.91 8.41
CA VAL A 344 4.09 12.40 7.12
C VAL A 344 4.86 13.64 6.65
N LYS A 345 5.05 14.63 7.54
CA LYS A 345 5.80 15.85 7.23
C LYS A 345 7.24 15.56 6.85
N ALA A 346 7.93 14.73 7.64
CA ALA A 346 9.30 14.28 7.35
C ALA A 346 9.39 13.60 5.97
N SER A 347 8.43 12.72 5.66
CA SER A 347 8.35 12.07 4.35
C SER A 347 8.16 13.07 3.21
N TYR A 348 7.27 14.04 3.38
CA TYR A 348 7.03 15.08 2.37
C TYR A 348 8.28 15.91 2.10
N GLU A 349 9.05 16.28 3.13
CA GLU A 349 10.31 17.00 2.97
C GLU A 349 11.35 16.21 2.15
N VAL A 350 11.46 14.92 2.39
CA VAL A 350 12.35 14.04 1.62
C VAL A 350 11.95 14.03 0.15
N MET A 351 10.67 13.86 -0.12
CA MET A 351 10.14 13.81 -1.47
C MET A 351 10.26 15.15 -2.20
N GLN A 352 9.96 16.28 -1.53
CA GLN A 352 10.12 17.62 -2.09
C GLN A 352 11.55 17.90 -2.52
N LYS A 353 12.53 17.50 -1.70
CA LYS A 353 13.96 17.60 -2.05
C LYS A 353 14.31 16.76 -3.29
N ALA A 354 13.73 15.57 -3.42
CA ALA A 354 13.96 14.72 -4.58
C ALA A 354 13.40 15.32 -5.87
N TRP A 355 12.14 15.78 -5.87
CA TRP A 355 11.55 16.44 -7.05
C TRP A 355 12.28 17.74 -7.40
N ALA A 356 12.67 18.55 -6.41
CA ALA A 356 13.45 19.76 -6.65
C ALA A 356 14.81 19.45 -7.31
N LYS A 357 15.49 18.37 -6.89
CA LYS A 357 16.74 17.92 -7.50
C LYS A 357 16.60 17.59 -9.00
N HIS A 358 15.41 17.14 -9.41
CA HIS A 358 15.09 16.87 -10.81
C HIS A 358 14.52 18.08 -11.57
N GLY A 359 14.49 19.27 -10.96
CA GLY A 359 13.91 20.48 -11.56
C GLY A 359 12.39 20.40 -11.76
N ALA A 360 11.70 19.58 -10.96
CA ALA A 360 10.27 19.27 -11.09
C ALA A 360 9.48 19.52 -9.80
N ALA A 361 9.92 20.48 -8.98
CA ALA A 361 9.26 20.78 -7.69
C ALA A 361 7.76 21.09 -7.84
N ASP A 362 7.37 21.70 -8.95
CA ASP A 362 5.99 22.04 -9.31
C ASP A 362 5.12 20.82 -9.67
N LYS A 363 5.73 19.67 -9.91
CA LYS A 363 5.04 18.42 -10.25
C LYS A 363 4.72 17.54 -9.03
N LEU A 364 5.24 17.88 -7.85
CA LEU A 364 4.90 17.19 -6.61
C LEU A 364 3.92 18.06 -5.81
N ILE A 365 2.73 17.50 -5.56
CA ILE A 365 1.73 18.08 -4.67
C ILE A 365 1.67 17.27 -3.40
N THR A 366 1.98 17.87 -2.26
CA THR A 366 1.84 17.27 -0.93
C THR A 366 0.90 18.13 -0.10
N LYS A 367 -0.13 17.53 0.50
CA LYS A 367 -1.12 18.28 1.28
C LYS A 367 -1.58 17.50 2.49
N LEU A 368 -1.61 18.19 3.64
CA LEU A 368 -2.29 17.71 4.84
C LEU A 368 -3.69 18.33 4.89
N TRP A 369 -4.69 17.47 4.97
CA TRP A 369 -6.09 17.84 5.14
C TRP A 369 -6.49 17.77 6.62
N ASP A 370 -7.35 18.66 7.07
CA ASP A 370 -7.99 18.50 8.37
C ASP A 370 -9.09 17.42 8.28
N GLU A 371 -8.63 16.16 8.12
CA GLU A 371 -9.50 15.02 7.88
C GLU A 371 -8.95 13.78 8.63
N LYS A 372 -9.83 12.83 8.89
CA LYS A 372 -9.50 11.47 9.36
C LYS A 372 -9.00 10.61 8.18
N HIS A 373 -8.88 9.29 8.39
CA HIS A 373 -8.59 8.32 7.33
C HIS A 373 -9.79 8.19 6.39
N PHE A 374 -9.89 9.07 5.39
CA PHE A 374 -11.09 9.24 4.57
C PHE A 374 -10.75 9.91 3.24
N PHE A 375 -11.44 9.53 2.16
CA PHE A 375 -11.26 10.12 0.84
C PHE A 375 -12.53 10.86 0.42
N ASN A 376 -12.66 12.10 0.87
CA ASN A 376 -13.86 12.92 0.68
C ASN A 376 -13.97 13.53 -0.73
N LYS A 377 -15.17 14.03 -1.06
CA LYS A 377 -15.47 14.66 -2.37
C LYS A 377 -14.57 15.82 -2.73
N ALA A 378 -14.11 16.62 -1.76
CA ALA A 378 -13.23 17.76 -2.03
C ALA A 378 -11.83 17.25 -2.45
N GLN A 379 -11.31 16.23 -1.80
CA GLN A 379 -10.06 15.57 -2.18
C GLN A 379 -10.19 14.89 -3.56
N GLN A 380 -11.31 14.21 -3.82
CA GLN A 380 -11.58 13.58 -5.11
C GLN A 380 -11.60 14.60 -6.26
N LYS A 381 -12.19 15.76 -6.03
CA LYS A 381 -12.19 16.85 -7.01
C LYS A 381 -10.75 17.34 -7.32
N GLU A 382 -9.92 17.58 -6.30
CA GLU A 382 -8.52 17.99 -6.52
C GLU A 382 -7.71 16.91 -7.25
N VAL A 383 -8.00 15.63 -7.00
CA VAL A 383 -7.37 14.51 -7.73
C VAL A 383 -7.76 14.52 -9.21
N VAL A 384 -9.03 14.80 -9.54
CA VAL A 384 -9.47 14.92 -10.94
C VAL A 384 -8.75 16.10 -11.61
N GLU A 385 -8.70 17.26 -10.95
CA GLU A 385 -7.99 18.45 -11.46
C GLU A 385 -6.50 18.19 -11.67
N PHE A 386 -5.87 17.42 -10.79
CA PHE A 386 -4.49 16.98 -10.95
C PHE A 386 -4.31 16.10 -12.21
N PHE A 387 -5.14 15.08 -12.41
CA PHE A 387 -5.05 14.26 -13.61
C PHE A 387 -5.40 15.02 -14.89
N ASP A 388 -6.37 15.93 -14.84
CA ASP A 388 -6.70 16.79 -15.98
C ASP A 388 -5.49 17.65 -16.40
N ARG A 389 -4.70 18.14 -15.44
CA ARG A 389 -3.50 18.93 -15.71
C ARG A 389 -2.39 18.14 -16.38
N TYR A 390 -2.20 16.88 -16.02
CA TYR A 390 -1.00 16.12 -16.42
C TYR A 390 -1.26 15.02 -17.45
N LEU A 391 -2.51 14.57 -17.59
CA LEU A 391 -2.86 13.50 -18.52
C LEU A 391 -3.78 13.91 -19.67
N ARG A 392 -4.27 15.13 -19.71
CA ARG A 392 -5.02 15.66 -20.83
C ARG A 392 -4.18 16.63 -21.64
#